data_c399f107188971b7185747066d03c0be
#
_entry.id   c399f107188971b7185747066d03c0be
#
_cell.length_a   1.000
_cell.length_b   1.000
_cell.length_c   1.000
_cell.angle_alpha   90.00
_cell.angle_beta   90.00
_cell.angle_gamma   90.00
#
_symmetry.space_group_name_H-M   'P 1'
#
loop_
_entity.id
_entity.type
_entity.pdbx_description
1 polymer ?
#
loop_
_entity_poly.entity_id
_entity_poly.type
_entity_poly.pdbx_seq_one_letter_code
_entity_poly.pdbx_strand_id
1 'polypeptide(L)'
;MAKARTPQDLNRPIEQDAPLLRRGKLVKPGEGVSIWWMGDDLITFAAVSEDTGSEYAFWVDYPPAGTGPPRHVHSREEEGFYLLRGKLELKAGGIHTTVGDGTFFAAPRGIAHEWRNVGEDSAQP
;
A
#
# COMPACT_ATOMS: atom_id res chain seq x y z
N MET A 1 -9.69 -10.52 -12.55
CA MET A 1 -9.33 -11.46 -11.47
C MET A 1 -8.29 -12.44 -11.97
N ALA A 2 -7.26 -12.67 -11.17
CA ALA A 2 -6.27 -13.70 -11.48
C ALA A 2 -6.95 -15.08 -11.43
N LYS A 3 -6.61 -15.96 -12.39
CA LYS A 3 -7.08 -17.34 -12.41
C LYS A 3 -6.47 -18.10 -11.23
N ALA A 4 -7.26 -18.93 -10.55
CA ALA A 4 -6.76 -19.79 -9.48
C ALA A 4 -5.65 -20.70 -10.00
N ARG A 5 -4.58 -20.86 -9.21
CA ARG A 5 -3.48 -21.74 -9.57
C ARG A 5 -3.87 -23.20 -9.37
N THR A 6 -3.44 -24.03 -10.30
CA THR A 6 -3.59 -25.49 -10.18
C THR A 6 -2.39 -26.08 -9.41
N PRO A 7 -2.48 -27.32 -8.90
CA PRO A 7 -1.33 -27.98 -8.26
C PRO A 7 -0.09 -28.06 -9.16
N GLN A 8 -0.28 -28.18 -10.49
CA GLN A 8 0.82 -28.20 -11.45
C GLN A 8 1.54 -26.85 -11.52
N ASP A 9 0.82 -25.76 -11.35
CA ASP A 9 1.41 -24.42 -11.36
C ASP A 9 2.35 -24.20 -10.16
N LEU A 10 2.09 -24.86 -9.04
CA LEU A 10 2.90 -24.74 -7.84
C LEU A 10 4.29 -25.39 -7.98
N ASN A 11 4.42 -26.34 -8.89
CA ASN A 11 5.69 -27.05 -9.17
C ASN A 11 6.41 -26.53 -10.40
N ARG A 12 5.93 -25.44 -10.99
CA ARG A 12 6.58 -24.85 -12.16
C ARG A 12 7.94 -24.29 -11.77
N PRO A 13 9.00 -24.58 -12.55
CA PRO A 13 10.31 -23.96 -12.31
C PRO A 13 10.23 -22.45 -12.37
N ILE A 14 11.01 -21.79 -11.51
CA ILE A 14 11.12 -20.32 -11.52
C ILE A 14 11.94 -19.92 -12.74
N GLU A 15 11.36 -19.12 -13.62
CA GLU A 15 12.07 -18.55 -14.78
C GLU A 15 13.02 -17.46 -14.31
N GLN A 16 14.31 -17.56 -14.69
CA GLN A 16 15.33 -16.61 -14.23
C GLN A 16 15.07 -15.18 -14.72
N ASP A 17 14.43 -15.02 -15.88
CA ASP A 17 14.08 -13.73 -16.45
C ASP A 17 12.72 -13.20 -15.98
N ALA A 18 12.05 -13.95 -15.11
CA ALA A 18 10.77 -13.51 -14.57
C ALA A 18 10.93 -12.30 -13.64
N PRO A 19 9.90 -11.43 -13.49
CA PRO A 19 9.90 -10.38 -12.49
C PRO A 19 10.23 -10.92 -11.10
N LEU A 20 10.88 -10.12 -10.26
CA LEU A 20 11.37 -10.55 -8.94
C LEU A 20 10.33 -11.25 -8.09
N LEU A 21 9.06 -10.80 -8.12
CA LEU A 21 7.99 -11.43 -7.33
C LEU A 21 7.56 -12.79 -7.86
N ARG A 22 7.85 -13.13 -9.10
CA ARG A 22 7.64 -14.51 -9.61
C ARG A 22 8.70 -15.48 -9.11
N ARG A 23 9.85 -14.97 -8.70
CA ARG A 23 10.95 -15.72 -8.09
C ARG A 23 10.94 -15.61 -6.56
N GLY A 24 10.03 -14.86 -6.03
CA GLY A 24 9.98 -14.46 -4.64
C GLY A 24 10.87 -13.25 -4.36
N LYS A 25 10.38 -12.35 -3.55
CA LYS A 25 11.12 -11.17 -3.09
C LYS A 25 10.97 -11.08 -1.57
N LEU A 26 12.09 -10.99 -0.88
CA LEU A 26 12.11 -10.81 0.57
C LEU A 26 12.66 -9.42 0.88
N VAL A 27 11.87 -8.63 1.61
CA VAL A 27 12.29 -7.32 2.12
C VAL A 27 12.06 -7.33 3.63
N LYS A 28 13.14 -7.26 4.38
CA LYS A 28 13.08 -7.24 5.85
C LYS A 28 12.87 -5.82 6.36
N PRO A 29 12.43 -5.65 7.63
CA PRO A 29 12.37 -4.32 8.23
C PRO A 29 13.69 -3.56 8.08
N GLY A 30 13.62 -2.30 7.66
CA GLY A 30 14.78 -1.45 7.40
C GLY A 30 15.44 -1.62 6.03
N GLU A 31 15.01 -2.60 5.25
CA GLU A 31 15.42 -2.78 3.86
C GLU A 31 14.42 -2.09 2.92
N GLY A 32 14.77 -2.02 1.65
CA GLY A 32 13.96 -1.38 0.63
C GLY A 32 14.38 0.06 0.37
N VAL A 33 13.83 0.65 -0.67
CA VAL A 33 14.10 2.02 -1.07
C VAL A 33 13.13 2.95 -0.39
N SER A 34 13.64 3.95 0.34
CA SER A 34 12.82 4.95 1.00
C SER A 34 12.93 6.29 0.29
N ILE A 35 11.82 7.01 0.24
CA ILE A 35 11.77 8.39 -0.27
C ILE A 35 11.00 9.27 0.70
N TRP A 36 11.31 10.55 0.68
CA TRP A 36 10.49 11.57 1.32
C TRP A 36 9.39 12.00 0.35
N TRP A 37 8.16 11.86 0.78
CA TRP A 37 7.00 12.19 -0.02
C TRP A 37 6.28 13.39 0.60
N MET A 38 5.95 14.39 -0.21
CA MET A 38 5.22 15.59 0.23
C MET A 38 5.78 16.22 1.50
N GLY A 39 7.12 16.33 1.58
CA GLY A 39 7.82 16.91 2.72
C GLY A 39 8.30 15.87 3.71
N ASP A 40 7.54 15.67 4.78
CA ASP A 40 7.99 14.88 5.94
C ASP A 40 7.46 13.45 5.97
N ASP A 41 6.75 13.01 4.96
CA ASP A 41 6.21 11.66 4.89
C ASP A 41 7.25 10.71 4.30
N LEU A 42 7.65 9.72 5.09
CA LEU A 42 8.61 8.71 4.66
C LEU A 42 7.87 7.51 4.09
N ILE A 43 8.15 7.20 2.83
CA ILE A 43 7.61 6.02 2.16
C ILE A 43 8.74 5.04 1.89
N THR A 44 8.57 3.79 2.32
CA THR A 44 9.52 2.70 2.06
C THR A 44 8.87 1.67 1.14
N PHE A 45 9.43 1.49 -0.05
CA PHE A 45 8.92 0.54 -1.04
C PHE A 45 9.39 -0.87 -0.74
N ALA A 46 8.45 -1.80 -0.68
CA ALA A 46 8.73 -3.24 -0.61
C ALA A 46 8.63 -3.88 -2.00
N ALA A 47 7.68 -3.45 -2.83
CA ALA A 47 7.54 -3.90 -4.20
C ALA A 47 7.10 -2.74 -5.09
N VAL A 48 7.67 -2.66 -6.27
CA VAL A 48 7.32 -1.67 -7.29
C VAL A 48 6.80 -2.36 -8.54
N SER A 49 6.25 -1.59 -9.48
CA SER A 49 5.61 -2.15 -10.67
C SER A 49 6.52 -3.08 -11.48
N GLU A 50 7.81 -2.78 -11.55
CA GLU A 50 8.79 -3.62 -12.25
C GLU A 50 8.92 -5.01 -11.60
N ASP A 51 8.74 -5.11 -10.29
CA ASP A 51 8.82 -6.39 -9.58
C ASP A 51 7.61 -7.29 -9.88
N THR A 52 6.45 -6.70 -10.14
CA THR A 52 5.16 -7.40 -10.20
C THR A 52 4.61 -7.54 -11.61
N GLY A 53 5.31 -7.06 -12.63
CA GLY A 53 4.76 -6.98 -13.98
C GLY A 53 3.59 -6.00 -14.07
N SER A 54 3.67 -4.92 -13.33
CA SER A 54 2.65 -3.86 -13.25
C SER A 54 1.32 -4.30 -12.63
N GLU A 55 1.31 -5.37 -11.86
CA GLU A 55 0.09 -5.83 -11.18
C GLU A 55 -0.20 -5.04 -9.91
N TYR A 56 0.83 -4.74 -9.12
CA TYR A 56 0.70 -3.95 -7.90
C TYR A 56 2.03 -3.33 -7.48
N ALA A 57 1.94 -2.39 -6.54
CA ALA A 57 3.07 -1.88 -5.77
C ALA A 57 2.70 -1.97 -4.28
N PHE A 58 3.70 -2.13 -3.43
CA PHE A 58 3.51 -2.20 -1.99
C PHE A 58 4.53 -1.32 -1.29
N TRP A 59 4.07 -0.46 -0.42
CA TRP A 59 4.96 0.38 0.38
C TRP A 59 4.42 0.56 1.79
N VAL A 60 5.31 0.94 2.70
CA VAL A 60 4.96 1.34 4.05
C VAL A 60 5.10 2.84 4.15
N ASP A 61 4.11 3.47 4.73
CA ASP A 61 3.98 4.90 4.84
C ASP A 61 4.06 5.32 6.32
N TYR A 62 4.79 6.39 6.60
CA TYR A 62 5.00 6.90 7.96
C TYR A 62 4.59 8.37 8.05
N PRO A 63 3.31 8.71 7.85
CA PRO A 63 2.88 10.09 7.82
C PRO A 63 2.99 10.74 9.20
N PRO A 64 3.62 11.93 9.28
CA PRO A 64 3.64 12.69 10.53
C PRO A 64 2.24 13.10 10.98
N ALA A 65 2.12 13.44 12.26
CA ALA A 65 0.86 13.94 12.81
C ALA A 65 0.36 15.17 12.03
N GLY A 66 -0.92 15.20 11.73
CA GLY A 66 -1.56 16.28 11.01
C GLY A 66 -1.43 16.22 9.49
N THR A 67 -0.73 15.23 8.95
CA THR A 67 -0.51 15.09 7.50
C THR A 67 -1.34 13.98 6.89
N GLY A 68 -1.48 14.04 5.59
CA GLY A 68 -2.14 13.04 4.77
C GLY A 68 -2.27 13.54 3.34
N PRO A 69 -2.55 12.65 2.39
CA PRO A 69 -2.73 13.05 1.01
C PRO A 69 -3.98 13.91 0.85
N PRO A 70 -3.98 14.84 -0.09
CA PRO A 70 -5.21 15.55 -0.45
C PRO A 70 -6.22 14.57 -1.04
N ARG A 71 -7.49 14.99 -1.07
CA ARG A 71 -8.53 14.21 -1.71
C ARG A 71 -8.17 13.90 -3.16
N HIS A 72 -8.20 12.64 -3.52
CA HIS A 72 -7.82 12.19 -4.86
C HIS A 72 -8.63 10.96 -5.26
N VAL A 73 -8.56 10.64 -6.55
CA VAL A 73 -9.23 9.49 -7.13
C VAL A 73 -8.26 8.79 -8.09
N HIS A 74 -8.23 7.47 -8.01
CA HIS A 74 -7.51 6.65 -8.97
C HIS A 74 -8.48 6.07 -9.98
N SER A 75 -8.23 6.29 -11.26
CA SER A 75 -9.09 5.80 -12.34
C SER A 75 -8.76 4.37 -12.77
N ARG A 76 -7.55 3.90 -12.48
CA ARG A 76 -7.03 2.62 -12.97
C ARG A 76 -6.66 1.63 -11.88
N GLU A 77 -6.34 2.10 -10.68
CA GLU A 77 -5.88 1.26 -9.59
C GLU A 77 -6.89 1.23 -8.44
N GLU A 78 -6.92 0.11 -7.78
CA GLU A 78 -7.49 -0.03 -6.45
C GLU A 78 -6.39 0.14 -5.44
N GLU A 79 -6.68 0.76 -4.29
CA GLU A 79 -5.73 0.86 -3.19
C GLU A 79 -6.27 0.15 -1.96
N GLY A 80 -5.42 -0.61 -1.31
CA GLY A 80 -5.70 -1.17 0.00
C GLY A 80 -4.79 -0.55 1.03
N PHE A 81 -5.34 -0.23 2.19
CA PHE A 81 -4.62 0.35 3.32
C PHE A 81 -4.81 -0.54 4.54
N TYR A 82 -3.74 -0.81 5.23
CA TYR A 82 -3.79 -1.45 6.53
C TYR A 82 -3.06 -0.56 7.53
N LEU A 83 -3.78 -0.07 8.53
CA LEU A 83 -3.20 0.78 9.57
C LEU A 83 -2.56 -0.10 10.64
N LEU A 84 -1.24 -0.13 10.68
CA LEU A 84 -0.50 -0.90 11.68
C LEU A 84 -0.58 -0.24 13.05
N ARG A 85 -0.33 1.05 13.11
CA ARG A 85 -0.40 1.84 14.34
C ARG A 85 -0.80 3.27 14.05
N GLY A 86 -1.59 3.85 14.94
CA GLY A 86 -1.96 5.25 14.89
C GLY A 86 -3.45 5.48 14.82
N LYS A 87 -3.82 6.66 14.40
CA LYS A 87 -5.19 7.08 14.26
C LYS A 87 -5.33 7.92 13.01
N LEU A 88 -6.24 7.52 12.12
CA LEU A 88 -6.50 8.25 10.88
C LEU A 88 -7.96 8.71 10.83
N GLU A 89 -8.16 9.95 10.38
CA GLU A 89 -9.44 10.40 9.87
C GLU A 89 -9.53 10.02 8.41
N LEU A 90 -10.55 9.26 8.05
CA LEU A 90 -10.73 8.70 6.71
C LEU A 90 -12.02 9.24 6.09
N LYS A 91 -11.91 9.71 4.86
CA LYS A 91 -13.05 10.11 4.02
C LYS A 91 -12.98 9.38 2.69
N ALA A 92 -14.02 8.63 2.37
CA ALA A 92 -14.08 7.89 1.10
C ALA A 92 -15.54 7.56 0.75
N GLY A 93 -15.95 7.96 -0.44
CA GLY A 93 -17.35 7.80 -0.84
C GLY A 93 -18.29 8.46 0.19
N GLY A 94 -19.19 7.69 0.76
CA GLY A 94 -20.07 8.15 1.83
C GLY A 94 -19.55 7.97 3.24
N ILE A 95 -18.32 7.46 3.41
CA ILE A 95 -17.72 7.17 4.70
C ILE A 95 -16.90 8.37 5.18
N HIS A 96 -17.13 8.76 6.43
CA HIS A 96 -16.31 9.73 7.14
C HIS A 96 -16.17 9.25 8.57
N THR A 97 -15.01 8.77 8.94
CA THR A 97 -14.80 8.16 10.26
C THR A 97 -13.34 8.25 10.70
N THR A 98 -13.11 8.04 11.98
CA THR A 98 -11.76 7.91 12.54
C THR A 98 -11.52 6.44 12.86
N VAL A 99 -10.36 5.94 12.46
CA VAL A 99 -9.98 4.55 12.62
C VAL A 99 -8.64 4.43 13.36
N GLY A 100 -8.41 3.29 13.99
CA GLY A 100 -7.20 3.00 14.75
C GLY A 100 -6.50 1.73 14.28
N ASP A 101 -5.57 1.26 15.11
CA ASP A 101 -4.72 0.10 14.85
C ASP A 101 -5.49 -1.10 14.31
N GLY A 102 -4.95 -1.76 13.29
CA GLY A 102 -5.52 -2.97 12.72
C GLY A 102 -6.69 -2.75 11.76
N THR A 103 -6.95 -1.52 11.37
CA THR A 103 -8.02 -1.21 10.42
C THR A 103 -7.55 -1.43 8.99
N PHE A 104 -8.36 -2.13 8.21
CA PHE A 104 -8.20 -2.25 6.77
C PHE A 104 -9.23 -1.40 6.05
N PHE A 105 -8.79 -0.72 5.00
CA PHE A 105 -9.66 0.05 4.13
C PHE A 105 -9.27 -0.18 2.66
N ALA A 106 -10.26 -0.40 1.82
CA ALA A 106 -10.05 -0.48 0.37
C ALA A 106 -10.72 0.71 -0.32
N ALA A 107 -9.96 1.39 -1.15
CA ALA A 107 -10.45 2.46 -2.02
C ALA A 107 -10.58 1.92 -3.45
N PRO A 108 -11.80 1.60 -3.92
CA PRO A 108 -12.00 1.15 -5.29
C PRO A 108 -11.67 2.23 -6.31
N ARG A 109 -11.42 1.81 -7.54
CA ARG A 109 -11.28 2.73 -8.66
C ARG A 109 -12.49 3.66 -8.76
N GLY A 110 -12.25 4.92 -9.06
CA GLY A 110 -13.29 5.91 -9.27
C GLY A 110 -13.90 6.47 -7.99
N ILE A 111 -13.48 6.03 -6.82
CA ILE A 111 -13.96 6.56 -5.54
C ILE A 111 -12.93 7.53 -4.97
N ALA A 112 -13.32 8.78 -4.81
CA ALA A 112 -12.48 9.79 -4.19
C ALA A 112 -12.25 9.46 -2.71
N HIS A 113 -11.02 9.58 -2.27
CA HIS A 113 -10.64 9.30 -0.89
C HIS A 113 -9.54 10.22 -0.40
N GLU A 114 -9.49 10.39 0.90
CA GLU A 114 -8.46 11.11 1.61
C GLU A 114 -8.34 10.57 3.02
N TRP A 115 -7.18 10.72 3.60
CA TRP A 115 -6.97 10.41 5.01
C TRP A 115 -5.99 11.39 5.62
N ARG A 116 -6.05 11.52 6.94
CA ARG A 116 -5.16 12.38 7.71
C ARG A 116 -4.77 11.68 9.00
N ASN A 117 -3.50 11.75 9.35
CA ASN A 117 -3.04 11.31 10.66
C ASN A 117 -3.53 12.30 11.73
N VAL A 118 -4.48 11.86 12.56
CA VAL A 118 -5.02 12.63 13.68
C VAL A 118 -4.50 12.14 15.04
N GLY A 119 -3.53 11.23 15.01
CA GLY A 119 -2.80 10.81 16.19
C GLY A 119 -1.72 11.80 16.60
N GLU A 120 -1.06 11.53 17.71
CA GLU A 120 0.00 12.41 18.24
C GLU A 120 1.36 12.13 17.62
N ASP A 121 1.57 10.90 17.14
CA ASP A 121 2.82 10.43 16.55
C ASP A 121 2.65 10.05 15.08
N SER A 122 3.76 9.71 14.41
CA SER A 122 3.71 9.17 13.05
C SER A 122 2.91 7.87 13.01
N ALA A 123 2.00 7.76 12.05
CA ALA A 123 1.21 6.55 11.83
C ALA A 123 1.96 5.59 10.90
N GLN A 124 1.57 4.31 10.95
CA GLN A 124 2.05 3.27 10.04
C GLN A 124 0.84 2.62 9.36
N PRO A 125 0.51 3.04 8.15
CA PRO A 125 -0.53 2.39 7.38
C PRO A 125 -0.11 1.04 6.84
#